data_7778b9a5e4010f709e4e9faba522dc7c
#
_entry.id   7778b9a5e4010f709e4e9faba522dc7c
#
_cell.length_a   1.000
_cell.length_b   1.000
_cell.length_c   1.000
_cell.angle_alpha   90.00
_cell.angle_beta   90.00
_cell.angle_gamma   90.00
#
_symmetry.space_group_name_H-M   'P 1'
#
loop_
_entity.id
_entity.type
_entity.pdbx_description
1 polymer ?
#
loop_
_entity_poly.entity_id
_entity_poly.type
_entity_poly.pdbx_seq_one_letter_code
_entity_poly.pdbx_strand_id
1 'polypeptide(L)'
;MFHDVRMRGFKRRADVDEVVAWVDALPVVEATASVPLADARGRVLATALVSGVDVPAFARAAMDGWALQGEDTFGAGETDPLTLTVVGTSLPGAPHDGVVGRGQAIRIMTGAPVPAGADTVLRAEDGRQEGDQLSVRAPSAIGRHVGQPGEDIHAGTTVLPAGRVLRPQDLGVASSIGQGALVVHERPRVLVLVTGDELVPPGTMPDASCIADANGPTLRALIERDGGRAEIRYVPDEADALRAALEGAEADTVFVTGGSSVGEEDHAPRLLHELGTLAFHGVGLRPAAPAGMGLLGTRAAFLLPGNPVSCLCAYDLFAGRHVRRLGGRVAASPYVRAHGTLTRKIASVLGRVDYVRVRLTAGRVDPVMTSGASILSSTTEADGYVLVPRDHEGWREGSEVEVFLYDALRS
;
A
#
# COMPACT_ATOMS: atom_id res chain seq x y z
N MET A 1 18.21 11.94 -32.69
CA MET A 1 19.67 12.25 -32.75
C MET A 1 20.12 12.53 -31.33
N PHE A 2 20.98 11.68 -30.78
CA PHE A 2 21.53 11.87 -29.44
C PHE A 2 22.26 13.22 -29.34
N HIS A 3 21.91 14.01 -28.35
CA HIS A 3 22.56 15.28 -28.07
C HIS A 3 23.45 15.11 -26.85
N ASP A 4 24.74 14.97 -27.08
CA ASP A 4 25.70 14.90 -25.97
C ASP A 4 25.71 16.24 -25.23
N VAL A 5 25.26 16.23 -23.99
CA VAL A 5 25.14 17.43 -23.14
C VAL A 5 26.34 17.62 -22.20
N ARG A 6 27.32 16.67 -22.23
CA ARG A 6 28.51 16.74 -21.38
C ARG A 6 29.26 18.04 -21.62
N MET A 7 29.61 18.72 -20.54
CA MET A 7 30.26 20.03 -20.54
C MET A 7 29.55 21.16 -21.31
N ARG A 8 28.30 20.91 -21.83
CA ARG A 8 27.50 21.87 -22.62
C ARG A 8 26.18 22.25 -21.97
N GLY A 9 25.77 21.48 -20.94
CA GLY A 9 24.47 21.66 -20.27
C GLY A 9 23.26 21.28 -21.13
N PHE A 10 22.08 21.28 -20.50
CA PHE A 10 20.83 20.95 -21.17
C PHE A 10 20.34 22.14 -22.01
N LYS A 11 20.31 22.03 -23.33
CA LYS A 11 19.71 23.04 -24.21
C LYS A 11 18.19 23.11 -24.12
N ARG A 12 17.54 21.98 -23.85
CA ARG A 12 16.11 21.83 -23.62
C ARG A 12 15.90 20.84 -22.49
N ARG A 13 14.97 21.12 -21.60
CA ARG A 13 14.50 20.21 -20.56
C ARG A 13 13.07 19.78 -20.88
N ALA A 14 12.78 18.51 -20.71
CA ALA A 14 11.41 18.01 -20.89
C ALA A 14 10.52 18.54 -19.77
N ASP A 15 9.25 18.72 -20.05
CA ASP A 15 8.26 19.09 -19.05
C ASP A 15 7.97 17.90 -18.14
N VAL A 16 7.73 18.18 -16.86
CA VAL A 16 7.41 17.13 -15.87
C VAL A 16 6.17 16.34 -16.30
N ASP A 17 5.14 17.02 -16.80
CA ASP A 17 3.89 16.37 -17.26
C ASP A 17 4.11 15.49 -18.49
N GLU A 18 4.98 15.91 -19.41
CA GLU A 18 5.37 15.11 -20.58
C GLU A 18 6.06 13.80 -20.16
N VAL A 19 6.99 13.91 -19.20
CA VAL A 19 7.70 12.75 -18.64
C VAL A 19 6.74 11.83 -17.87
N VAL A 20 5.85 12.39 -17.06
CA VAL A 20 4.84 11.63 -16.32
C VAL A 20 3.92 10.87 -17.30
N ALA A 21 3.45 11.53 -18.34
CA ALA A 21 2.59 10.89 -19.35
C ALA A 21 3.33 9.74 -20.06
N TRP A 22 4.61 9.92 -20.39
CA TRP A 22 5.41 8.85 -20.97
C TRP A 22 5.60 7.67 -20.02
N VAL A 23 5.91 7.92 -18.74
CA VAL A 23 6.02 6.87 -17.72
C VAL A 23 4.71 6.12 -17.55
N ASP A 24 3.58 6.83 -17.57
CA ASP A 24 2.26 6.21 -17.44
C ASP A 24 1.84 5.41 -18.68
N ALA A 25 2.41 5.71 -19.85
CA ALA A 25 2.20 4.96 -21.08
C ALA A 25 3.12 3.75 -21.27
N LEU A 26 4.13 3.57 -20.40
CA LEU A 26 5.01 2.40 -20.46
C LEU A 26 4.21 1.09 -20.35
N PRO A 27 4.54 0.07 -21.15
CA PRO A 27 3.88 -1.23 -21.02
C PRO A 27 4.15 -1.84 -19.65
N VAL A 28 3.15 -2.52 -19.11
CA VAL A 28 3.23 -3.29 -17.88
C VAL A 28 2.94 -4.74 -18.22
N VAL A 29 3.88 -5.62 -17.91
CA VAL A 29 3.65 -7.07 -17.99
C VAL A 29 3.09 -7.50 -16.64
N GLU A 30 1.83 -7.92 -16.66
CA GLU A 30 1.15 -8.41 -15.44
C GLU A 30 1.60 -9.84 -15.15
N ALA A 31 2.49 -9.99 -14.19
CA ALA A 31 2.84 -11.27 -13.62
C ALA A 31 2.08 -11.48 -12.31
N THR A 32 1.55 -12.69 -12.08
CA THR A 32 0.77 -13.02 -10.88
C THR A 32 1.30 -14.29 -10.22
N ALA A 33 1.14 -14.36 -8.91
CA ALA A 33 1.50 -15.51 -8.11
C ALA A 33 0.44 -15.81 -7.05
N SER A 34 0.26 -17.09 -6.74
CA SER A 34 -0.52 -17.50 -5.56
C SER A 34 0.37 -17.44 -4.34
N VAL A 35 -0.05 -16.71 -3.31
CA VAL A 35 0.70 -16.57 -2.06
C VAL A 35 -0.16 -16.94 -0.86
N PRO A 36 0.40 -17.59 0.18
CA PRO A 36 -0.30 -17.85 1.43
C PRO A 36 -0.81 -16.56 2.06
N LEU A 37 -1.92 -16.62 2.80
CA LEU A 37 -2.47 -15.46 3.50
C LEU A 37 -1.44 -14.76 4.40
N ALA A 38 -0.55 -15.53 5.06
CA ALA A 38 0.50 -14.98 5.91
C ALA A 38 1.43 -14.01 5.18
N ASP A 39 1.65 -14.22 3.87
CA ASP A 39 2.57 -13.44 3.03
C ASP A 39 1.84 -12.42 2.13
N ALA A 40 0.51 -12.35 2.23
CA ALA A 40 -0.32 -11.55 1.33
C ALA A 40 -0.43 -10.07 1.74
N ARG A 41 -0.10 -9.70 2.98
CA ARG A 41 -0.17 -8.31 3.44
C ARG A 41 0.65 -7.37 2.55
N GLY A 42 0.04 -6.27 2.13
CA GLY A 42 0.67 -5.24 1.28
C GLY A 42 0.85 -5.65 -0.18
N ARG A 43 0.48 -6.91 -0.55
CA ARG A 43 0.40 -7.33 -1.95
C ARG A 43 -0.85 -6.74 -2.61
N VAL A 44 -0.86 -6.74 -3.93
CA VAL A 44 -2.02 -6.27 -4.71
C VAL A 44 -2.79 -7.48 -5.21
N LEU A 45 -4.08 -7.55 -4.91
CA LEU A 45 -4.95 -8.62 -5.35
C LEU A 45 -5.11 -8.57 -6.88
N ALA A 46 -4.73 -9.64 -7.58
CA ALA A 46 -4.76 -9.68 -9.04
C ALA A 46 -6.16 -9.97 -9.60
N THR A 47 -6.95 -10.76 -8.88
CA THR A 47 -8.32 -11.12 -9.27
C THR A 47 -9.28 -10.81 -8.13
N ALA A 48 -10.50 -10.39 -8.44
CA ALA A 48 -11.52 -10.15 -7.41
C ALA A 48 -11.77 -11.41 -6.59
N LEU A 49 -11.89 -11.25 -5.28
CA LEU A 49 -12.21 -12.34 -4.37
C LEU A 49 -13.71 -12.41 -4.15
N VAL A 50 -14.30 -13.53 -4.56
CA VAL A 50 -15.75 -13.79 -4.43
C VAL A 50 -15.94 -14.86 -3.36
N SER A 51 -16.88 -14.66 -2.45
CA SER A 51 -17.23 -15.66 -1.46
C SER A 51 -17.96 -16.83 -2.11
N GLY A 52 -17.50 -18.04 -1.86
CA GLY A 52 -18.22 -19.27 -2.24
C GLY A 52 -19.19 -19.77 -1.19
N VAL A 53 -19.24 -19.11 -0.02
CA VAL A 53 -20.01 -19.53 1.16
C VAL A 53 -20.67 -18.33 1.81
N ASP A 54 -21.76 -18.60 2.56
CA ASP A 54 -22.34 -17.63 3.49
C ASP A 54 -21.47 -17.50 4.75
N VAL A 55 -21.40 -16.30 5.34
CA VAL A 55 -20.72 -16.07 6.63
C VAL A 55 -21.70 -15.37 7.57
N PRO A 56 -22.07 -15.99 8.68
CA PRO A 56 -21.84 -17.40 9.03
C PRO A 56 -22.59 -18.36 8.09
N ALA A 57 -22.12 -19.61 7.98
CA ALA A 57 -22.74 -20.63 7.13
C ALA A 57 -23.99 -21.28 7.76
N PHE A 58 -24.29 -20.97 9.01
CA PHE A 58 -25.40 -21.56 9.78
C PHE A 58 -26.03 -20.52 10.73
N ALA A 59 -27.28 -20.75 11.12
CA ALA A 59 -27.93 -19.96 12.16
C ALA A 59 -27.22 -20.18 13.49
N ARG A 60 -26.82 -19.12 14.17
CA ARG A 60 -26.06 -19.15 15.43
C ARG A 60 -26.74 -18.36 16.56
N ALA A 61 -26.52 -18.80 17.79
CA ALA A 61 -26.94 -18.03 18.94
C ALA A 61 -26.11 -16.73 19.08
N ALA A 62 -26.79 -15.60 19.23
CA ALA A 62 -26.17 -14.32 19.52
C ALA A 62 -25.95 -14.08 21.03
N MET A 63 -26.56 -14.90 21.89
CA MET A 63 -26.50 -14.81 23.34
C MET A 63 -26.42 -16.22 23.96
N ASP A 64 -25.93 -16.28 25.19
CA ASP A 64 -26.01 -17.48 26.03
C ASP A 64 -27.45 -17.66 26.56
N GLY A 65 -27.90 -18.90 26.65
CA GLY A 65 -29.26 -19.19 27.16
C GLY A 65 -29.82 -20.51 26.66
N TRP A 66 -31.00 -20.49 26.09
CA TRP A 66 -31.69 -21.70 25.61
C TRP A 66 -32.31 -21.46 24.23
N ALA A 67 -31.99 -22.32 23.28
CA ALA A 67 -32.66 -22.40 21.98
C ALA A 67 -33.96 -23.16 22.13
N LEU A 68 -35.09 -22.59 21.66
CA LEU A 68 -36.43 -23.09 21.83
C LEU A 68 -37.36 -22.55 20.73
N GLN A 69 -38.60 -22.96 20.72
CA GLN A 69 -39.65 -22.35 19.91
C GLN A 69 -40.20 -21.09 20.62
N GLY A 70 -40.14 -19.93 19.96
CA GLY A 70 -40.59 -18.65 20.55
C GLY A 70 -42.00 -18.66 21.02
N GLU A 71 -42.91 -19.38 20.33
CA GLU A 71 -44.31 -19.55 20.72
C GLU A 71 -44.47 -20.18 22.11
N ASP A 72 -43.58 -21.08 22.51
CA ASP A 72 -43.62 -21.74 23.84
C ASP A 72 -43.27 -20.78 24.99
N THR A 73 -42.85 -19.54 24.69
CA THR A 73 -42.55 -18.50 25.69
C THR A 73 -43.69 -17.47 25.84
N PHE A 74 -44.69 -17.51 24.96
CA PHE A 74 -45.74 -16.49 24.96
C PHE A 74 -46.65 -16.62 26.20
N GLY A 75 -46.77 -15.51 26.92
CA GLY A 75 -47.46 -15.47 28.19
C GLY A 75 -46.56 -15.66 29.41
N ALA A 76 -45.30 -16.00 29.23
CA ALA A 76 -44.35 -16.09 30.33
C ALA A 76 -44.16 -14.73 31.02
N GLY A 77 -44.07 -14.74 32.33
CA GLY A 77 -43.81 -13.58 33.17
C GLY A 77 -43.03 -13.94 34.43
N GLU A 78 -42.49 -12.96 35.11
CA GLU A 78 -41.72 -13.17 36.34
C GLU A 78 -42.58 -13.80 37.46
N THR A 79 -43.86 -13.45 37.51
CA THR A 79 -44.82 -13.96 38.51
C THR A 79 -45.57 -15.20 38.03
N ASP A 80 -45.55 -15.49 36.73
CA ASP A 80 -46.21 -16.65 36.12
C ASP A 80 -45.29 -17.27 35.06
N PRO A 81 -44.20 -17.95 35.49
CA PRO A 81 -43.23 -18.53 34.56
C PRO A 81 -43.79 -19.79 33.89
N LEU A 82 -43.43 -19.97 32.60
CA LEU A 82 -43.70 -21.21 31.87
C LEU A 82 -42.57 -22.21 32.07
N THR A 83 -42.91 -23.51 32.07
CA THR A 83 -41.91 -24.57 32.25
C THR A 83 -41.69 -25.32 30.95
N LEU A 84 -40.41 -25.43 30.54
CA LEU A 84 -39.97 -26.24 29.41
C LEU A 84 -38.96 -27.29 29.87
N THR A 85 -38.80 -28.37 29.09
CA THR A 85 -37.82 -29.43 29.39
C THR A 85 -36.52 -29.21 28.58
N VAL A 86 -35.41 -29.13 29.27
CA VAL A 86 -34.09 -29.05 28.64
C VAL A 86 -33.62 -30.46 28.22
N VAL A 87 -33.52 -30.69 26.91
CA VAL A 87 -33.24 -32.03 26.38
C VAL A 87 -31.83 -32.21 25.86
N GLY A 88 -31.00 -31.16 25.95
CA GLY A 88 -29.60 -31.24 25.53
C GLY A 88 -28.86 -29.90 25.57
N THR A 89 -27.68 -29.88 24.94
CA THR A 89 -26.81 -28.71 24.89
C THR A 89 -26.19 -28.56 23.49
N SER A 90 -26.13 -27.34 22.99
CA SER A 90 -25.39 -26.97 21.75
C SER A 90 -24.24 -26.03 22.11
N LEU A 91 -23.04 -26.39 21.71
CA LEU A 91 -21.83 -25.61 21.97
C LEU A 91 -21.15 -25.20 20.65
N PRO A 92 -20.36 -24.13 20.63
CA PRO A 92 -19.50 -23.82 19.51
C PRO A 92 -18.58 -25.02 19.18
N GLY A 93 -18.63 -25.52 17.93
CA GLY A 93 -17.88 -26.70 17.50
C GLY A 93 -18.46 -28.06 17.94
N ALA A 94 -19.51 -28.08 18.76
CA ALA A 94 -20.22 -29.31 19.19
C ALA A 94 -21.74 -29.04 19.15
N PRO A 95 -22.34 -29.02 17.95
CA PRO A 95 -23.77 -28.76 17.78
C PRO A 95 -24.61 -29.88 18.38
N HIS A 96 -25.86 -29.55 18.74
CA HIS A 96 -26.83 -30.58 19.10
C HIS A 96 -27.46 -31.18 17.83
N ASP A 97 -27.40 -32.50 17.68
CA ASP A 97 -27.91 -33.20 16.49
C ASP A 97 -29.42 -33.48 16.50
N GLY A 98 -30.11 -33.14 17.59
CA GLY A 98 -31.55 -33.37 17.73
C GLY A 98 -32.40 -32.21 17.21
N VAL A 99 -33.73 -32.47 17.18
CA VAL A 99 -34.75 -31.47 16.83
C VAL A 99 -35.43 -30.98 18.10
N VAL A 100 -35.58 -29.69 18.27
CA VAL A 100 -36.32 -29.08 19.41
C VAL A 100 -37.81 -29.15 19.12
N GLY A 101 -38.49 -29.95 19.89
CA GLY A 101 -39.96 -30.05 19.86
C GLY A 101 -40.64 -28.99 20.74
N ARG A 102 -41.99 -28.95 20.65
CA ARG A 102 -42.81 -28.10 21.59
C ARG A 102 -42.58 -28.49 23.04
N GLY A 103 -42.48 -27.48 23.87
CA GLY A 103 -42.23 -27.66 25.31
C GLY A 103 -40.79 -28.07 25.64
N GLN A 104 -39.88 -28.06 24.64
CA GLN A 104 -38.49 -28.43 24.81
C GLN A 104 -37.57 -27.22 24.63
N ALA A 105 -36.40 -27.28 25.24
CA ALA A 105 -35.32 -26.31 25.08
C ALA A 105 -33.96 -27.01 25.03
N ILE A 106 -33.00 -26.41 24.34
CA ILE A 106 -31.60 -26.82 24.29
C ILE A 106 -30.78 -25.72 24.93
N ARG A 107 -29.96 -26.04 25.92
CA ARG A 107 -28.95 -25.08 26.44
C ARG A 107 -28.01 -24.71 25.34
N ILE A 108 -27.81 -23.41 25.10
CA ILE A 108 -26.99 -22.92 23.99
C ILE A 108 -26.04 -21.83 24.45
N MET A 109 -24.84 -21.82 23.88
CA MET A 109 -23.84 -20.78 24.10
C MET A 109 -23.70 -19.88 22.86
N THR A 110 -23.32 -18.64 23.07
CA THR A 110 -23.03 -17.65 22.00
C THR A 110 -22.14 -18.25 20.94
N GLY A 111 -22.53 -18.12 19.68
CA GLY A 111 -21.82 -18.66 18.53
C GLY A 111 -22.11 -20.12 18.20
N ALA A 112 -22.82 -20.86 19.07
CA ALA A 112 -23.22 -22.23 18.79
C ALA A 112 -24.32 -22.30 17.72
N PRO A 113 -24.34 -23.35 16.87
CA PRO A 113 -25.42 -23.58 15.93
C PRO A 113 -26.76 -23.71 16.63
N VAL A 114 -27.78 -23.00 16.14
CA VAL A 114 -29.15 -23.13 16.61
C VAL A 114 -29.69 -24.46 16.09
N PRO A 115 -30.15 -25.37 16.98
CA PRO A 115 -30.65 -26.67 16.57
C PRO A 115 -31.92 -26.57 15.71
N ALA A 116 -32.13 -27.55 14.85
CA ALA A 116 -33.37 -27.67 14.08
C ALA A 116 -34.61 -27.65 14.99
N GLY A 117 -35.67 -26.97 14.56
CA GLY A 117 -36.93 -26.82 15.33
C GLY A 117 -36.93 -25.67 16.34
N ALA A 118 -35.78 -25.11 16.73
CA ALA A 118 -35.69 -23.86 17.46
C ALA A 118 -35.68 -22.67 16.50
N ASP A 119 -36.36 -21.59 16.85
CA ASP A 119 -36.44 -20.36 16.07
C ASP A 119 -36.07 -19.10 16.86
N THR A 120 -35.73 -19.24 18.13
CA THR A 120 -35.32 -18.14 19.02
C THR A 120 -34.33 -18.60 20.08
N VAL A 121 -33.57 -17.67 20.66
CA VAL A 121 -32.75 -17.91 21.84
C VAL A 121 -33.26 -17.04 22.99
N LEU A 122 -33.75 -17.71 24.03
CA LEU A 122 -34.07 -17.09 25.31
C LEU A 122 -32.74 -16.79 26.04
N ARG A 123 -32.54 -15.55 26.48
CA ARG A 123 -31.33 -15.18 27.21
C ARG A 123 -31.21 -15.86 28.57
N ALA A 124 -30.00 -16.06 29.04
CA ALA A 124 -29.78 -16.67 30.37
C ALA A 124 -30.43 -15.90 31.51
N GLU A 125 -30.58 -14.57 31.40
CA GLU A 125 -31.22 -13.73 32.40
C GLU A 125 -32.74 -13.91 32.45
N ASP A 126 -33.36 -14.35 31.35
CA ASP A 126 -34.81 -14.48 31.19
C ASP A 126 -35.33 -15.90 31.57
N GLY A 127 -34.40 -16.80 32.00
CA GLY A 127 -34.74 -18.18 32.41
C GLY A 127 -33.97 -18.64 33.63
N ARG A 128 -34.47 -19.69 34.28
CA ARG A 128 -33.81 -20.40 35.37
C ARG A 128 -33.92 -21.89 35.16
N GLN A 129 -32.79 -22.58 35.07
CA GLN A 129 -32.77 -24.04 34.93
C GLN A 129 -32.48 -24.71 36.28
N GLU A 130 -33.32 -25.72 36.64
CA GLU A 130 -33.11 -26.63 37.76
C GLU A 130 -33.27 -28.07 37.26
N GLY A 131 -32.13 -28.80 37.22
CA GLY A 131 -32.10 -30.11 36.59
C GLY A 131 -32.39 -30.03 35.09
N ASP A 132 -33.41 -30.71 34.60
CA ASP A 132 -33.94 -30.69 33.25
C ASP A 132 -35.11 -29.72 33.04
N GLN A 133 -35.55 -29.01 34.08
CA GLN A 133 -36.65 -28.05 33.99
C GLN A 133 -36.12 -26.63 33.80
N LEU A 134 -36.61 -25.96 32.78
CA LEU A 134 -36.36 -24.54 32.49
C LEU A 134 -37.61 -23.72 32.84
N SER A 135 -37.47 -22.84 33.80
CA SER A 135 -38.46 -21.83 34.14
C SER A 135 -38.24 -20.57 33.27
N VAL A 136 -39.12 -20.33 32.31
CA VAL A 136 -39.11 -19.18 31.40
C VAL A 136 -39.84 -18.00 32.04
N ARG A 137 -39.15 -16.85 32.20
CA ARG A 137 -39.67 -15.68 32.94
C ARG A 137 -40.06 -14.50 32.08
N ALA A 138 -39.70 -14.55 30.79
CA ALA A 138 -40.03 -13.51 29.83
C ALA A 138 -40.30 -14.10 28.44
N PRO A 139 -41.19 -13.52 27.63
CA PRO A 139 -41.40 -13.98 26.27
C PRO A 139 -40.22 -13.61 25.36
N SER A 140 -39.92 -14.51 24.44
CA SER A 140 -38.91 -14.28 23.39
C SER A 140 -39.56 -14.38 22.02
N ALA A 141 -39.46 -13.32 21.23
CA ALA A 141 -40.05 -13.31 19.89
C ALA A 141 -39.30 -14.25 18.95
N ILE A 142 -39.98 -14.80 17.96
CA ILE A 142 -39.41 -15.62 16.90
C ILE A 142 -38.27 -14.83 16.19
N GLY A 143 -37.14 -15.47 15.96
CA GLY A 143 -35.93 -14.88 15.35
C GLY A 143 -35.07 -14.07 16.32
N ARG A 144 -35.52 -13.87 17.58
CA ARG A 144 -34.77 -13.06 18.53
C ARG A 144 -33.48 -13.77 18.97
N HIS A 145 -32.37 -13.03 18.98
CA HIS A 145 -31.01 -13.51 19.33
C HIS A 145 -30.50 -14.69 18.50
N VAL A 146 -31.01 -14.82 17.27
CA VAL A 146 -30.55 -15.78 16.26
C VAL A 146 -29.92 -15.01 15.14
N GLY A 147 -28.56 -15.11 14.98
CA GLY A 147 -27.85 -14.64 13.80
C GLY A 147 -28.15 -15.55 12.63
N GLN A 148 -28.50 -14.97 11.49
CA GLN A 148 -28.88 -15.72 10.29
C GLN A 148 -27.68 -16.11 9.42
N PRO A 149 -27.77 -17.21 8.66
CA PRO A 149 -26.77 -17.50 7.65
C PRO A 149 -26.61 -16.32 6.68
N GLY A 150 -25.35 -15.97 6.37
CA GLY A 150 -25.03 -14.89 5.43
C GLY A 150 -25.25 -13.46 5.96
N GLU A 151 -25.54 -13.27 7.27
CA GLU A 151 -25.78 -11.92 7.83
C GLU A 151 -24.61 -10.95 7.63
N ASP A 152 -23.37 -11.46 7.46
CA ASP A 152 -22.16 -10.67 7.18
C ASP A 152 -21.81 -10.73 5.69
N ILE A 153 -21.67 -11.95 5.13
CA ILE A 153 -21.29 -12.15 3.72
C ILE A 153 -22.20 -13.22 3.11
N HIS A 154 -22.84 -12.90 2.00
CA HIS A 154 -23.57 -13.90 1.19
C HIS A 154 -22.66 -14.58 0.17
N ALA A 155 -22.89 -15.85 -0.08
CA ALA A 155 -22.29 -16.58 -1.21
C ALA A 155 -22.52 -15.82 -2.53
N GLY A 156 -21.50 -15.74 -3.39
CA GLY A 156 -21.53 -14.97 -4.63
C GLY A 156 -21.16 -13.48 -4.46
N THR A 157 -20.99 -12.96 -3.25
CA THR A 157 -20.58 -11.57 -3.02
C THR A 157 -19.11 -11.37 -3.33
N THR A 158 -18.76 -10.33 -4.10
CA THR A 158 -17.39 -9.87 -4.24
C THR A 158 -16.96 -9.15 -2.96
N VAL A 159 -16.11 -9.81 -2.16
CA VAL A 159 -15.65 -9.28 -0.86
C VAL A 159 -14.45 -8.35 -1.00
N LEU A 160 -13.56 -8.61 -1.97
CA LEU A 160 -12.42 -7.76 -2.27
C LEU A 160 -12.28 -7.59 -3.79
N PRO A 161 -12.23 -6.36 -4.30
CA PRO A 161 -12.02 -6.12 -5.74
C PRO A 161 -10.56 -6.38 -6.15
N ALA A 162 -10.33 -6.71 -7.41
CA ALA A 162 -9.00 -6.70 -8.01
C ALA A 162 -8.35 -5.31 -7.89
N GLY A 163 -7.02 -5.26 -7.87
CA GLY A 163 -6.24 -4.03 -7.70
C GLY A 163 -6.15 -3.53 -6.25
N ARG A 164 -6.81 -4.20 -5.30
CA ARG A 164 -6.77 -3.83 -3.89
C ARG A 164 -5.42 -4.16 -3.26
N VAL A 165 -4.78 -3.18 -2.62
CA VAL A 165 -3.63 -3.43 -1.73
C VAL A 165 -4.15 -4.04 -0.44
N LEU A 166 -3.74 -5.29 -0.15
CA LEU A 166 -4.26 -6.08 0.96
C LEU A 166 -3.81 -5.54 2.32
N ARG A 167 -4.79 -5.22 3.16
CA ARG A 167 -4.62 -4.76 4.54
C ARG A 167 -4.83 -5.93 5.51
N PRO A 168 -4.45 -5.81 6.78
CA PRO A 168 -4.69 -6.86 7.77
C PRO A 168 -6.15 -7.34 7.84
N GLN A 169 -7.13 -6.43 7.78
CA GLN A 169 -8.55 -6.73 7.81
C GLN A 169 -8.99 -7.58 6.60
N ASP A 170 -8.41 -7.31 5.44
CA ASP A 170 -8.73 -8.01 4.20
C ASP A 170 -8.32 -9.49 4.27
N LEU A 171 -7.23 -9.80 4.99
CA LEU A 171 -6.80 -11.17 5.25
C LEU A 171 -7.79 -11.91 6.19
N GLY A 172 -8.35 -11.20 7.18
CA GLY A 172 -9.39 -11.73 8.04
C GLY A 172 -10.65 -12.12 7.25
N VAL A 173 -11.10 -11.23 6.36
CA VAL A 173 -12.24 -11.51 5.47
C VAL A 173 -11.94 -12.68 4.53
N ALA A 174 -10.77 -12.73 3.92
CA ALA A 174 -10.37 -13.86 3.07
C ALA A 174 -10.37 -15.18 3.85
N SER A 175 -9.88 -15.18 5.08
CA SER A 175 -9.88 -16.34 5.97
C SER A 175 -11.29 -16.78 6.35
N SER A 176 -12.20 -15.85 6.64
CA SER A 176 -13.57 -16.17 7.05
C SER A 176 -14.39 -16.88 5.96
N ILE A 177 -14.04 -16.69 4.69
CA ILE A 177 -14.63 -17.39 3.54
C ILE A 177 -13.83 -18.62 3.11
N GLY A 178 -12.86 -19.08 3.93
CA GLY A 178 -12.11 -20.33 3.72
C GLY A 178 -10.91 -20.22 2.78
N GLN A 179 -10.43 -19.02 2.45
CA GLN A 179 -9.24 -18.87 1.60
C GLN A 179 -7.95 -19.05 2.42
N GLY A 180 -7.07 -19.94 1.95
CA GLY A 180 -5.72 -20.13 2.53
C GLY A 180 -4.62 -19.42 1.74
N ALA A 181 -4.89 -19.04 0.49
CA ALA A 181 -3.97 -18.34 -0.41
C ALA A 181 -4.73 -17.39 -1.33
N LEU A 182 -4.05 -16.36 -1.83
CA LEU A 182 -4.62 -15.36 -2.73
C LEU A 182 -3.75 -15.21 -3.98
N VAL A 183 -4.39 -14.95 -5.13
CA VAL A 183 -3.71 -14.60 -6.37
C VAL A 183 -3.42 -13.09 -6.35
N VAL A 184 -2.15 -12.72 -6.39
CA VAL A 184 -1.67 -11.35 -6.27
C VAL A 184 -0.72 -11.01 -7.42
N HIS A 185 -0.58 -9.72 -7.75
CA HIS A 185 0.47 -9.28 -8.66
C HIS A 185 1.85 -9.62 -8.08
N GLU A 186 2.80 -10.04 -8.92
CA GLU A 186 4.18 -10.23 -8.49
C GLU A 186 4.83 -8.89 -8.09
N ARG A 187 5.83 -8.98 -7.22
CA ARG A 187 6.62 -7.81 -6.85
C ARG A 187 7.63 -7.54 -7.97
N PRO A 188 7.62 -6.36 -8.60
CA PRO A 188 8.58 -6.04 -9.64
C PRO A 188 10.02 -6.08 -9.10
N ARG A 189 10.91 -6.67 -9.87
CA ARG A 189 12.35 -6.73 -9.59
C ARG A 189 12.98 -5.47 -10.14
N VAL A 190 13.64 -4.71 -9.29
CA VAL A 190 14.32 -3.46 -9.63
C VAL A 190 15.79 -3.62 -9.37
N LEU A 191 16.60 -3.53 -10.42
CA LEU A 191 18.05 -3.46 -10.30
C LEU A 191 18.47 -2.00 -10.18
N VAL A 192 19.15 -1.66 -9.09
CA VAL A 192 19.73 -0.33 -8.86
C VAL A 192 21.24 -0.44 -9.01
N LEU A 193 21.78 0.18 -10.05
CA LEU A 193 23.21 0.32 -10.29
C LEU A 193 23.68 1.63 -9.64
N VAL A 194 24.54 1.51 -8.66
CA VAL A 194 25.17 2.65 -7.97
C VAL A 194 26.56 2.85 -8.55
N THR A 195 26.79 4.00 -9.21
CA THR A 195 28.08 4.35 -9.82
C THR A 195 28.70 5.56 -9.11
N GLY A 196 30.02 5.56 -9.01
CA GLY A 196 30.81 6.59 -8.37
C GLY A 196 31.96 5.95 -7.58
N ASP A 197 33.22 6.17 -8.02
CA ASP A 197 34.39 5.58 -7.37
C ASP A 197 34.64 6.16 -5.97
N GLU A 198 34.03 7.31 -5.66
CA GLU A 198 34.01 7.91 -4.33
C GLU A 198 33.04 7.22 -3.36
N LEU A 199 32.13 6.35 -3.85
CA LEU A 199 31.09 5.77 -3.04
C LEU A 199 31.53 4.48 -2.33
N VAL A 200 31.32 4.43 -1.04
CA VAL A 200 31.49 3.21 -0.24
C VAL A 200 30.14 2.68 0.25
N PRO A 201 29.99 1.33 0.35
CA PRO A 201 28.75 0.74 0.82
C PRO A 201 28.37 1.17 2.23
N PRO A 202 27.07 1.14 2.59
CA PRO A 202 26.61 1.41 3.95
C PRO A 202 27.32 0.56 4.99
N GLY A 203 27.71 1.17 6.13
CA GLY A 203 28.49 0.53 7.20
C GLY A 203 30.00 0.74 7.08
N THR A 204 30.49 1.24 5.94
CA THR A 204 31.87 1.71 5.77
C THR A 204 31.95 3.18 6.20
N MET A 205 32.93 3.51 7.03
CA MET A 205 33.12 4.91 7.46
C MET A 205 33.68 5.75 6.28
N PRO A 206 33.07 6.89 5.99
CA PRO A 206 33.61 7.82 5.00
C PRO A 206 34.95 8.42 5.48
N ASP A 207 35.77 8.81 4.51
CA ASP A 207 37.05 9.48 4.76
C ASP A 207 37.23 10.75 3.89
N ALA A 208 38.45 11.23 3.71
CA ALA A 208 38.73 12.43 2.94
C ALA A 208 38.49 12.26 1.42
N SER A 209 38.39 11.02 0.92
CA SER A 209 38.26 10.68 -0.50
C SER A 209 36.97 9.92 -0.84
N CYS A 210 36.31 9.35 0.16
CA CYS A 210 35.12 8.51 0.01
C CYS A 210 33.94 9.02 0.81
N ILE A 211 32.74 8.86 0.25
CA ILE A 211 31.47 9.14 0.93
C ILE A 211 30.63 7.86 0.99
N ALA A 212 29.86 7.70 2.07
CA ALA A 212 28.95 6.57 2.17
C ALA A 212 27.75 6.76 1.23
N ASP A 213 27.39 5.68 0.52
CA ASP A 213 26.21 5.68 -0.34
C ASP A 213 24.93 5.93 0.47
N ALA A 214 24.21 6.98 0.12
CA ALA A 214 22.90 7.30 0.68
C ALA A 214 21.74 6.93 -0.28
N ASN A 215 22.00 6.85 -1.58
CA ASN A 215 20.98 6.60 -2.59
C ASN A 215 20.50 5.14 -2.59
N GLY A 216 21.41 4.18 -2.52
CA GLY A 216 21.08 2.76 -2.53
C GLY A 216 20.12 2.37 -1.41
N PRO A 217 20.41 2.65 -0.13
CA PRO A 217 19.49 2.40 0.97
C PRO A 217 18.15 3.11 0.83
N THR A 218 18.16 4.39 0.41
CA THR A 218 16.94 5.18 0.21
C THR A 218 16.08 4.58 -0.90
N LEU A 219 16.67 4.26 -2.05
CA LEU A 219 15.96 3.66 -3.18
C LEU A 219 15.42 2.28 -2.82
N ARG A 220 16.18 1.44 -2.10
CA ARG A 220 15.69 0.15 -1.61
C ARG A 220 14.40 0.33 -0.81
N ALA A 221 14.43 1.20 0.20
CA ALA A 221 13.27 1.44 1.06
C ALA A 221 12.06 1.98 0.28
N LEU A 222 12.29 2.90 -0.67
CA LEU A 222 11.24 3.47 -1.52
C LEU A 222 10.64 2.43 -2.49
N ILE A 223 11.48 1.58 -3.10
CA ILE A 223 11.05 0.50 -3.99
C ILE A 223 10.20 -0.52 -3.21
N GLU A 224 10.62 -0.89 -2.00
CA GLU A 224 9.89 -1.82 -1.13
C GLU A 224 8.56 -1.21 -0.65
N ARG A 225 8.52 0.07 -0.28
CA ARG A 225 7.30 0.82 0.01
C ARG A 225 6.31 0.75 -1.16
N ASP A 226 6.81 0.92 -2.38
CA ASP A 226 6.02 0.93 -3.60
C ASP A 226 5.67 -0.48 -4.13
N GLY A 227 6.09 -1.53 -3.39
CA GLY A 227 5.71 -2.91 -3.63
C GLY A 227 6.71 -3.71 -4.46
N GLY A 228 7.85 -3.15 -4.82
CA GLY A 228 8.94 -3.83 -5.55
C GLY A 228 9.89 -4.63 -4.66
N ARG A 229 10.89 -5.23 -5.32
CA ARG A 229 12.07 -5.84 -4.70
C ARG A 229 13.30 -5.19 -5.32
N ALA A 230 14.17 -4.61 -4.49
CA ALA A 230 15.39 -3.95 -4.94
C ALA A 230 16.61 -4.86 -4.81
N GLU A 231 17.38 -4.94 -5.88
CA GLU A 231 18.77 -5.41 -5.87
C GLU A 231 19.69 -4.20 -6.05
N ILE A 232 20.60 -3.96 -5.11
CA ILE A 232 21.58 -2.88 -5.19
C ILE A 232 22.91 -3.47 -5.63
N ARG A 233 23.49 -2.93 -6.70
CA ARG A 233 24.78 -3.36 -7.24
C ARG A 233 25.69 -2.15 -7.43
N TYR A 234 26.86 -2.18 -6.81
CA TYR A 234 27.89 -1.17 -7.01
C TYR A 234 28.68 -1.50 -8.27
N VAL A 235 28.87 -0.50 -9.12
CA VAL A 235 29.55 -0.64 -10.41
C VAL A 235 30.63 0.45 -10.48
N PRO A 236 31.87 0.12 -10.85
CA PRO A 236 32.90 1.13 -11.10
C PRO A 236 32.44 2.18 -12.10
N ASP A 237 32.93 3.43 -11.95
CA ASP A 237 32.56 4.53 -12.88
C ASP A 237 33.30 4.42 -14.22
N GLU A 238 33.23 3.22 -14.80
CA GLU A 238 33.82 2.85 -16.08
C GLU A 238 32.73 2.46 -17.07
N ALA A 239 32.82 2.94 -18.31
CA ALA A 239 31.83 2.70 -19.36
C ALA A 239 31.58 1.21 -19.62
N ASP A 240 32.66 0.39 -19.66
CA ASP A 240 32.56 -1.03 -19.98
C ASP A 240 31.94 -1.81 -18.82
N ALA A 241 32.23 -1.46 -17.57
CA ALA A 241 31.62 -2.07 -16.38
C ALA A 241 30.11 -1.76 -16.31
N LEU A 242 29.72 -0.51 -16.53
CA LEU A 242 28.32 -0.11 -16.56
C LEU A 242 27.58 -0.74 -17.75
N ARG A 243 28.21 -0.83 -18.94
CA ARG A 243 27.65 -1.53 -20.11
C ARG A 243 27.33 -2.99 -19.77
N ALA A 244 28.31 -3.72 -19.24
CA ALA A 244 28.13 -5.12 -18.87
C ALA A 244 27.01 -5.32 -17.83
N ALA A 245 26.90 -4.38 -16.86
CA ALA A 245 25.84 -4.42 -15.85
C ALA A 245 24.45 -4.15 -16.44
N LEU A 246 24.32 -3.26 -17.43
CA LEU A 246 23.07 -2.96 -18.14
C LEU A 246 22.63 -4.10 -19.06
N GLU A 247 23.57 -4.69 -19.81
CA GLU A 247 23.29 -5.83 -20.71
C GLU A 247 22.93 -7.09 -19.93
N GLY A 248 23.61 -7.38 -18.82
CA GLY A 248 23.36 -8.52 -17.95
C GLY A 248 22.23 -8.32 -16.95
N ALA A 249 21.44 -7.26 -17.04
CA ALA A 249 20.38 -6.98 -16.08
C ALA A 249 19.20 -7.96 -16.21
N GLU A 250 18.93 -8.73 -15.15
CA GLU A 250 17.76 -9.63 -15.03
C GLU A 250 16.71 -9.02 -14.07
N ALA A 251 16.11 -7.90 -14.48
CA ALA A 251 15.15 -7.16 -13.70
C ALA A 251 14.00 -6.65 -14.59
N ASP A 252 12.90 -6.27 -13.98
CA ASP A 252 11.74 -5.74 -14.69
C ASP A 252 11.93 -4.25 -15.03
N THR A 253 12.78 -3.56 -14.26
CA THR A 253 13.24 -2.18 -14.53
C THR A 253 14.63 -1.96 -13.94
N VAL A 254 15.38 -1.02 -14.50
CA VAL A 254 16.76 -0.72 -14.08
C VAL A 254 16.88 0.75 -13.71
N PHE A 255 17.48 1.03 -12.57
CA PHE A 255 17.84 2.38 -12.14
C PHE A 255 19.36 2.51 -12.11
N VAL A 256 19.86 3.63 -12.59
CA VAL A 256 21.27 4.01 -12.45
C VAL A 256 21.31 5.27 -11.60
N THR A 257 22.06 5.28 -10.51
CA THR A 257 22.28 6.47 -9.68
C THR A 257 23.77 6.81 -9.65
N GLY A 258 24.10 8.09 -9.94
CA GLY A 258 25.44 8.53 -10.31
C GLY A 258 25.63 8.54 -11.83
N GLY A 259 26.68 9.17 -12.33
CA GLY A 259 27.05 9.21 -13.76
C GLY A 259 25.91 9.66 -14.71
N SER A 260 24.95 10.44 -14.23
CA SER A 260 23.72 10.78 -14.97
C SER A 260 23.62 12.24 -15.40
N SER A 261 24.64 13.08 -15.08
CA SER A 261 24.57 14.53 -15.28
C SER A 261 25.26 14.98 -16.59
N VAL A 262 26.08 16.00 -16.51
CA VAL A 262 26.78 16.63 -17.66
C VAL A 262 28.29 16.57 -17.53
N GLY A 263 28.84 15.76 -16.61
CA GLY A 263 30.28 15.53 -16.44
C GLY A 263 30.86 14.74 -17.59
N GLU A 264 32.19 14.78 -17.74
CA GLU A 264 32.91 14.00 -18.78
C GLU A 264 32.76 12.49 -18.55
N GLU A 265 32.67 12.07 -17.29
CA GLU A 265 32.57 10.68 -16.82
C GLU A 265 31.11 10.19 -16.73
N ASP A 266 30.11 11.02 -17.10
CA ASP A 266 28.69 10.62 -17.09
C ASP A 266 28.38 9.70 -18.27
N HIS A 267 28.62 8.40 -18.09
CA HIS A 267 28.47 7.39 -19.14
C HIS A 267 27.01 6.90 -19.33
N ALA A 268 26.18 6.95 -18.30
CA ALA A 268 24.86 6.33 -18.30
C ALA A 268 23.92 6.82 -19.41
N PRO A 269 23.79 8.12 -19.74
CA PRO A 269 22.93 8.58 -20.83
C PRO A 269 23.36 8.08 -22.21
N ARG A 270 24.66 8.06 -22.47
CA ARG A 270 25.25 7.55 -23.72
C ARG A 270 24.96 6.05 -23.86
N LEU A 271 25.23 5.28 -22.82
CA LEU A 271 25.02 3.84 -22.83
C LEU A 271 23.55 3.49 -22.99
N LEU A 272 22.66 4.20 -22.32
CA LEU A 272 21.23 3.99 -22.52
C LEU A 272 20.79 4.28 -23.96
N HIS A 273 21.40 5.28 -24.63
CA HIS A 273 21.15 5.56 -26.04
C HIS A 273 21.72 4.49 -26.96
N GLU A 274 22.92 3.96 -26.68
CA GLU A 274 23.58 2.93 -27.50
C GLU A 274 22.90 1.56 -27.38
N LEU A 275 22.51 1.16 -26.16
CA LEU A 275 21.94 -0.15 -25.85
C LEU A 275 20.41 -0.20 -26.02
N GLY A 276 19.77 0.96 -26.17
CA GLY A 276 18.32 1.06 -26.21
C GLY A 276 17.85 2.41 -26.74
N THR A 277 16.93 3.04 -26.01
CA THR A 277 16.38 4.35 -26.37
C THR A 277 16.44 5.28 -25.17
N LEU A 278 17.14 6.39 -25.30
CA LEU A 278 17.08 7.51 -24.36
C LEU A 278 15.89 8.41 -24.75
N ALA A 279 14.77 8.33 -24.03
CA ALA A 279 13.59 9.11 -24.31
C ALA A 279 13.74 10.55 -23.81
N PHE A 280 14.24 10.71 -22.59
CA PHE A 280 14.45 12.02 -21.97
C PHE A 280 15.80 12.06 -21.28
N HIS A 281 16.49 13.22 -21.37
CA HIS A 281 17.64 13.56 -20.57
C HIS A 281 17.60 15.05 -20.25
N GLY A 282 17.40 15.36 -18.97
CA GLY A 282 17.12 16.69 -18.46
C GLY A 282 15.64 17.02 -18.39
N VAL A 283 15.16 17.27 -17.17
CA VAL A 283 13.76 17.57 -16.87
C VAL A 283 13.63 18.94 -16.20
N GLY A 284 12.53 19.64 -16.45
CA GLY A 284 12.17 20.91 -15.83
C GLY A 284 11.73 20.73 -14.37
N LEU A 285 12.59 20.12 -13.55
CA LEU A 285 12.35 19.82 -12.13
C LEU A 285 13.52 20.30 -11.28
N ARG A 286 13.24 20.95 -10.16
CA ARG A 286 14.24 21.34 -9.15
C ARG A 286 13.86 20.80 -7.75
N PRO A 287 14.76 20.05 -7.06
CA PRO A 287 15.98 19.46 -7.62
C PRO A 287 15.63 18.32 -8.58
N ALA A 288 16.61 17.72 -9.24
CA ALA A 288 16.51 16.59 -10.17
C ALA A 288 16.50 16.96 -11.68
N ALA A 289 16.94 18.18 -12.02
CA ALA A 289 17.07 18.55 -13.43
C ALA A 289 17.87 17.57 -14.31
N PRO A 290 18.93 16.86 -13.85
CA PRO A 290 19.67 15.90 -14.67
C PRO A 290 18.98 14.54 -14.86
N ALA A 291 17.82 14.30 -14.28
CA ALA A 291 17.14 13.01 -14.44
C ALA A 291 16.95 12.64 -15.92
N GLY A 292 17.16 11.36 -16.22
CA GLY A 292 16.95 10.80 -17.55
C GLY A 292 16.14 9.51 -17.48
N MET A 293 15.58 9.10 -18.61
CA MET A 293 14.85 7.85 -18.71
C MET A 293 14.70 7.37 -20.13
N GLY A 294 14.49 6.08 -20.28
CA GLY A 294 14.35 5.45 -21.58
C GLY A 294 14.04 3.97 -21.47
N LEU A 295 14.41 3.23 -22.50
CA LEU A 295 14.15 1.80 -22.62
C LEU A 295 15.45 1.04 -22.92
N LEU A 296 15.64 -0.08 -22.25
CA LEU A 296 16.60 -1.14 -22.58
C LEU A 296 15.80 -2.34 -23.11
N GLY A 297 15.67 -2.44 -24.44
CA GLY A 297 14.67 -3.34 -25.05
C GLY A 297 13.27 -2.90 -24.66
N THR A 298 12.54 -3.77 -23.96
CA THR A 298 11.18 -3.47 -23.44
C THR A 298 11.18 -2.98 -21.99
N ARG A 299 12.32 -3.02 -21.31
CA ARG A 299 12.45 -2.62 -19.90
C ARG A 299 12.65 -1.13 -19.77
N ALA A 300 11.96 -0.50 -18.85
CA ALA A 300 12.21 0.89 -18.52
C ALA A 300 13.54 1.03 -17.76
N ALA A 301 14.29 2.07 -18.09
CA ALA A 301 15.52 2.46 -17.41
C ALA A 301 15.41 3.91 -16.95
N PHE A 302 15.78 4.17 -15.69
CA PHE A 302 15.76 5.50 -15.09
C PHE A 302 17.16 5.89 -14.64
N LEU A 303 17.62 7.06 -15.11
CA LEU A 303 18.87 7.68 -14.72
C LEU A 303 18.55 8.69 -13.60
N LEU A 304 18.86 8.32 -12.37
CA LEU A 304 18.59 9.11 -11.19
C LEU A 304 19.85 9.91 -10.81
N PRO A 305 19.72 11.21 -10.50
CA PRO A 305 20.88 12.03 -10.13
C PRO A 305 21.62 11.48 -8.92
N GLY A 306 22.95 11.59 -8.90
CA GLY A 306 23.79 11.19 -7.76
C GLY A 306 23.51 11.98 -6.48
N ASN A 307 23.15 13.26 -6.58
CA ASN A 307 22.75 14.07 -5.41
C ASN A 307 21.51 13.51 -4.74
N PRO A 308 21.52 13.18 -3.42
CA PRO A 308 20.50 12.38 -2.76
C PRO A 308 19.07 12.95 -2.82
N VAL A 309 18.92 14.27 -2.63
CA VAL A 309 17.58 14.88 -2.70
C VAL A 309 17.06 14.90 -4.14
N SER A 310 17.93 15.05 -5.11
CA SER A 310 17.56 14.97 -6.54
C SER A 310 17.14 13.54 -6.91
N CYS A 311 17.85 12.55 -6.40
CA CYS A 311 17.52 11.13 -6.56
C CYS A 311 16.12 10.82 -6.00
N LEU A 312 15.85 11.24 -4.75
CA LEU A 312 14.54 11.12 -4.12
C LEU A 312 13.42 11.76 -4.96
N CYS A 313 13.62 13.00 -5.41
CA CYS A 313 12.62 13.72 -6.19
C CYS A 313 12.34 13.05 -7.54
N ALA A 314 13.38 12.59 -8.23
CA ALA A 314 13.23 11.87 -9.50
C ALA A 314 12.55 10.51 -9.31
N TYR A 315 12.85 9.82 -8.22
CA TYR A 315 12.14 8.59 -7.86
C TYR A 315 10.65 8.86 -7.61
N ASP A 316 10.33 9.79 -6.73
CA ASP A 316 8.95 10.07 -6.32
C ASP A 316 8.05 10.45 -7.51
N LEU A 317 8.55 11.29 -8.40
CA LEU A 317 7.75 11.79 -9.52
C LEU A 317 7.74 10.85 -10.73
N PHE A 318 8.79 10.04 -10.95
CA PHE A 318 8.92 9.24 -12.18
C PHE A 318 9.11 7.75 -11.91
N ALA A 319 10.25 7.32 -11.37
CA ALA A 319 10.60 5.91 -11.27
C ALA A 319 9.65 5.12 -10.37
N GLY A 320 9.24 5.68 -9.24
CA GLY A 320 8.29 5.06 -8.30
C GLY A 320 6.90 4.86 -8.91
N ARG A 321 6.46 5.73 -9.84
CA ARG A 321 5.21 5.54 -10.60
C ARG A 321 5.25 4.24 -11.39
N HIS A 322 6.37 3.99 -12.07
CA HIS A 322 6.55 2.77 -12.87
C HIS A 322 6.61 1.52 -11.98
N VAL A 323 7.35 1.57 -10.87
CA VAL A 323 7.40 0.45 -9.90
C VAL A 323 6.00 0.11 -9.38
N ARG A 324 5.21 1.12 -8.99
CA ARG A 324 3.83 0.89 -8.54
C ARG A 324 2.97 0.22 -9.60
N ARG A 325 3.04 0.70 -10.85
CA ARG A 325 2.27 0.13 -11.98
C ARG A 325 2.67 -1.31 -12.27
N LEU A 326 3.96 -1.62 -12.30
CA LEU A 326 4.46 -2.99 -12.48
C LEU A 326 3.94 -3.94 -11.41
N GLY A 327 3.78 -3.46 -10.17
CA GLY A 327 3.21 -4.22 -9.04
C GLY A 327 1.69 -4.19 -8.94
N GLY A 328 0.97 -3.72 -9.97
CA GLY A 328 -0.49 -3.63 -9.99
C GLY A 328 -1.08 -2.51 -9.13
N ARG A 329 -0.27 -1.58 -8.63
CA ARG A 329 -0.73 -0.41 -7.85
C ARG A 329 -1.08 0.76 -8.77
N VAL A 330 -1.87 1.69 -8.25
CA VAL A 330 -2.11 2.98 -8.93
C VAL A 330 -0.80 3.76 -9.09
N ALA A 331 -0.63 4.42 -10.24
CA ALA A 331 0.55 5.23 -10.54
C ALA A 331 0.71 6.43 -9.60
N ALA A 332 -0.39 6.98 -9.09
CA ALA A 332 -0.41 8.18 -8.25
C ALA A 332 0.55 8.09 -7.06
N SER A 333 1.02 9.25 -6.59
CA SER A 333 1.88 9.36 -5.41
C SER A 333 1.25 8.64 -4.22
N PRO A 334 1.99 7.83 -3.44
CA PRO A 334 1.49 7.10 -2.30
C PRO A 334 1.33 7.97 -1.05
N TYR A 335 1.80 9.21 -1.11
CA TYR A 335 1.79 10.14 0.01
C TYR A 335 0.40 10.64 0.34
N VAL A 336 0.09 10.72 1.63
CA VAL A 336 -1.13 11.37 2.12
C VAL A 336 -1.04 12.86 1.83
N ARG A 337 -2.16 13.45 1.41
CA ARG A 337 -2.26 14.87 1.14
C ARG A 337 -2.88 15.60 2.32
N ALA A 338 -2.28 16.71 2.68
CA ALA A 338 -2.77 17.63 3.68
C ALA A 338 -2.77 19.06 3.11
N HIS A 339 -3.51 19.97 3.70
CA HIS A 339 -3.50 21.38 3.34
C HIS A 339 -3.02 22.20 4.51
N GLY A 340 -2.38 23.32 4.21
CA GLY A 340 -1.95 24.27 5.24
C GLY A 340 -1.52 25.61 4.68
N THR A 341 -1.34 26.56 5.57
CA THR A 341 -1.02 27.94 5.23
C THR A 341 0.49 28.19 5.34
N LEU A 342 1.10 28.72 4.28
CA LEU A 342 2.52 29.04 4.25
C LEU A 342 2.88 30.13 5.28
N THR A 343 3.92 29.85 6.07
CA THR A 343 4.49 30.82 7.04
C THR A 343 5.46 31.82 6.42
N ARG A 344 6.01 31.45 5.26
CA ARG A 344 6.94 32.27 4.48
C ARG A 344 6.72 32.03 2.99
N LYS A 345 7.08 33.02 2.14
CA LYS A 345 7.01 32.86 0.69
C LYS A 345 7.91 31.72 0.19
N ILE A 346 7.45 31.01 -0.82
CA ILE A 346 8.27 30.11 -1.66
C ILE A 346 8.49 30.82 -2.99
N ALA A 347 9.75 31.08 -3.36
CA ALA A 347 10.09 31.63 -4.66
C ALA A 347 10.47 30.52 -5.65
N SER A 348 9.95 30.60 -6.87
CA SER A 348 10.24 29.69 -7.97
C SER A 348 10.55 30.50 -9.26
N VAL A 349 10.76 29.78 -10.35
CA VAL A 349 11.01 30.36 -11.68
C VAL A 349 10.09 29.66 -12.67
N LEU A 350 9.45 30.43 -13.54
CA LEU A 350 8.61 29.91 -14.61
C LEU A 350 9.34 28.88 -15.48
N GLY A 351 8.61 27.89 -15.97
CA GLY A 351 9.11 26.85 -16.88
C GLY A 351 9.70 25.61 -16.19
N ARG A 352 9.60 25.51 -14.85
CA ARG A 352 10.01 24.31 -14.11
C ARG A 352 9.08 24.04 -12.94
N VAL A 353 9.03 22.81 -12.49
CA VAL A 353 8.40 22.41 -11.23
C VAL A 353 9.44 22.46 -10.12
N ASP A 354 9.09 23.06 -8.97
CA ASP A 354 9.95 23.04 -7.78
C ASP A 354 9.36 22.10 -6.72
N TYR A 355 10.18 21.17 -6.24
CA TYR A 355 9.87 20.27 -5.13
C TYR A 355 10.46 20.86 -3.85
N VAL A 356 9.61 21.44 -3.03
CA VAL A 356 10.01 22.22 -1.85
C VAL A 356 9.70 21.42 -0.60
N ARG A 357 10.73 21.06 0.16
CA ARG A 357 10.59 20.38 1.45
C ARG A 357 10.00 21.31 2.49
N VAL A 358 9.00 20.83 3.22
CA VAL A 358 8.25 21.63 4.18
C VAL A 358 8.03 20.89 5.50
N ARG A 359 7.85 21.65 6.58
CA ARG A 359 7.35 21.15 7.86
C ARG A 359 5.89 21.58 7.99
N LEU A 360 5.04 20.69 8.48
CA LEU A 360 3.62 20.95 8.72
C LEU A 360 3.30 20.82 10.20
N THR A 361 2.96 21.92 10.86
CA THR A 361 2.63 21.94 12.28
C THR A 361 1.35 22.73 12.50
N ALA A 362 0.31 22.11 13.05
CA ALA A 362 -0.99 22.72 13.33
C ALA A 362 -1.56 23.55 12.15
N GLY A 363 -1.51 22.99 10.95
CA GLY A 363 -2.00 23.63 9.72
C GLY A 363 -1.08 24.74 9.16
N ARG A 364 0.10 24.96 9.74
CA ARG A 364 1.10 25.91 9.26
C ARG A 364 2.20 25.18 8.50
N VAL A 365 2.48 25.63 7.29
CA VAL A 365 3.50 25.06 6.38
C VAL A 365 4.73 25.96 6.40
N ASP A 366 5.83 25.45 6.95
CA ASP A 366 7.10 26.17 7.00
C ASP A 366 8.09 25.56 5.98
N PRO A 367 8.53 26.32 4.95
CA PRO A 367 9.51 25.84 4.00
C PRO A 367 10.86 25.58 4.69
N VAL A 368 11.30 24.30 4.70
CA VAL A 368 12.61 23.90 5.23
C VAL A 368 13.68 24.31 4.27
N MET A 369 13.55 23.93 2.98
CA MET A 369 14.53 24.24 1.96
C MET A 369 13.94 24.21 0.55
N THR A 370 14.19 25.27 -0.21
CA THR A 370 13.76 25.42 -1.61
C THR A 370 14.83 25.00 -2.62
N SER A 371 16.07 24.72 -2.16
CA SER A 371 17.23 24.31 -2.95
C SER A 371 18.04 23.27 -2.17
N GLY A 372 19.28 22.96 -2.57
CA GLY A 372 20.14 22.01 -1.85
C GLY A 372 19.90 20.57 -2.28
N ALA A 373 20.32 20.23 -3.50
CA ALA A 373 20.18 18.92 -4.10
C ALA A 373 20.89 17.81 -3.31
N SER A 374 21.98 18.15 -2.61
CA SER A 374 22.81 17.23 -1.82
C SER A 374 22.56 17.28 -0.31
N ILE A 375 21.70 18.18 0.18
CA ILE A 375 21.45 18.34 1.63
C ILE A 375 20.36 17.33 2.08
N LEU A 376 20.76 16.08 2.24
CA LEU A 376 19.84 14.98 2.57
C LEU A 376 19.14 15.17 3.93
N SER A 377 19.84 15.72 4.93
CA SER A 377 19.27 16.00 6.25
C SER A 377 18.00 16.86 6.21
N SER A 378 17.85 17.70 5.17
CA SER A 378 16.63 18.49 4.99
C SER A 378 15.37 17.65 4.72
N THR A 379 15.52 16.41 4.27
CA THR A 379 14.39 15.49 4.07
C THR A 379 13.93 14.85 5.39
N THR A 380 14.86 14.66 6.34
CA THR A 380 14.53 14.14 7.68
C THR A 380 13.99 15.22 8.61
N GLU A 381 14.27 16.49 8.32
CA GLU A 381 13.71 17.65 9.03
C GLU A 381 12.31 18.02 8.51
N ALA A 382 11.98 17.63 7.27
CA ALA A 382 10.69 17.91 6.64
C ALA A 382 9.67 16.82 6.97
N ASP A 383 8.41 17.23 7.12
CA ASP A 383 7.28 16.29 7.21
C ASP A 383 6.77 15.88 5.83
N GLY A 384 7.14 16.64 4.79
CA GLY A 384 6.70 16.40 3.42
C GLY A 384 7.20 17.46 2.46
N TYR A 385 6.52 17.58 1.33
CA TYR A 385 6.86 18.55 0.30
C TYR A 385 5.64 19.22 -0.32
N VAL A 386 5.88 20.39 -0.92
CA VAL A 386 4.94 21.14 -1.76
C VAL A 386 5.52 21.17 -3.17
N LEU A 387 4.67 20.98 -4.19
CA LEU A 387 5.04 21.21 -5.58
C LEU A 387 4.62 22.62 -5.99
N VAL A 388 5.57 23.39 -6.52
CA VAL A 388 5.28 24.63 -7.22
C VAL A 388 5.18 24.33 -8.71
N PRO A 389 4.00 24.52 -9.35
CA PRO A 389 3.81 24.24 -10.76
C PRO A 389 4.69 25.12 -11.66
N ARG A 390 4.95 24.66 -12.89
CA ARG A 390 5.85 25.33 -13.86
C ARG A 390 5.39 26.71 -14.32
N ASP A 391 4.11 27.01 -14.20
CA ASP A 391 3.46 28.26 -14.56
C ASP A 391 3.33 29.25 -13.40
N HIS A 392 3.94 28.93 -12.24
CA HIS A 392 3.96 29.77 -11.05
C HIS A 392 5.37 30.25 -10.68
N GLU A 393 5.49 31.51 -10.29
CA GLU A 393 6.74 32.06 -9.73
C GLU A 393 6.89 31.76 -8.22
N GLY A 394 6.05 30.88 -7.68
CA GLY A 394 6.02 30.46 -6.28
C GLY A 394 4.72 30.84 -5.57
N TRP A 395 4.77 30.79 -4.25
CA TRP A 395 3.64 31.04 -3.37
C TRP A 395 3.97 32.16 -2.40
N ARG A 396 3.01 33.04 -2.12
CA ARG A 396 3.18 34.09 -1.13
C ARG A 396 3.03 33.51 0.27
N GLU A 397 3.59 34.22 1.27
CA GLU A 397 3.22 33.99 2.67
C GLU A 397 1.70 34.11 2.84
N GLY A 398 1.11 33.25 3.64
CA GLY A 398 -0.34 33.20 3.85
C GLY A 398 -1.10 32.40 2.76
N SER A 399 -0.46 31.96 1.69
CA SER A 399 -1.12 31.09 0.69
C SER A 399 -1.44 29.73 1.27
N GLU A 400 -2.62 29.21 0.93
CA GLU A 400 -2.96 27.80 1.18
C GLU A 400 -2.29 26.91 0.13
N VAL A 401 -1.63 25.83 0.56
CA VAL A 401 -0.91 24.90 -0.29
C VAL A 401 -1.22 23.45 0.08
N GLU A 402 -1.18 22.57 -0.93
CA GLU A 402 -1.25 21.12 -0.75
C GLU A 402 0.14 20.59 -0.37
N VAL A 403 0.21 19.79 0.71
CA VAL A 403 1.42 19.15 1.21
C VAL A 403 1.31 17.63 1.00
N PHE A 404 2.31 17.05 0.39
CA PHE A 404 2.49 15.60 0.28
C PHE A 404 3.33 15.12 1.47
N LEU A 405 2.74 14.37 2.37
CA LEU A 405 3.38 13.94 3.62
C LEU A 405 4.17 12.66 3.41
N TYR A 406 5.45 12.65 3.82
CA TYR A 406 6.31 11.46 3.73
C TYR A 406 5.79 10.30 4.59
N ASP A 407 5.22 10.64 5.76
CA ASP A 407 4.56 9.71 6.68
C ASP A 407 3.20 10.25 7.12
N ALA A 408 2.38 9.41 7.74
CA ALA A 408 1.24 9.90 8.48
C ALA A 408 1.72 10.88 9.55
N LEU A 409 1.03 12.02 9.68
CA LEU A 409 1.39 13.05 10.67
C LEU A 409 1.71 12.41 12.01
N ARG A 410 2.89 12.70 12.53
CA ARG A 410 3.23 12.37 13.92
C ARG A 410 2.26 13.14 14.82
N SER A 411 1.45 12.40 15.54
CA SER A 411 0.52 12.93 16.55
C SER A 411 1.29 13.62 17.67
#